data_c376b52b152172f57aa772291e3cb829
#
_entry.id   c376b52b152172f57aa772291e3cb829
#
_cell.length_a   1.000
_cell.length_b   1.000
_cell.length_c   1.000
_cell.angle_alpha   90.00
_cell.angle_beta   90.00
_cell.angle_gamma   90.00
#
_symmetry.space_group_name_H-M   'P 1'
#
loop_
_entity.id
_entity.type
_entity.pdbx_description
1 polymer ?
#
loop_
_entity_poly.entity_id
_entity_poly.type
_entity_poly.pdbx_seq_one_letter_code
_entity_poly.pdbx_strand_id
1 'polypeptide(L)'
;VAGRVGGTLVQGGWPAFQDRLMGAGFPGQVGLRICTLDGTELVSWQADEVFPAASTIKVPLLVLALQQAQAGRLPLHGRVTMTARDRAGGAGVLHELGPGLALTWQDVLTLMIVVSDNTATNMVIEALGVDAVNAWLAAQGLTGTRLVGKLQLPPQLQNEAQRRGERNATTARDQTEVLRALAAGEWLAPEHTALALSILERQQYRDIIGRRVPRDGQGELRYRVASKSGELLGVRHDVGLLWTPRPLVVALLSRGGADPREHPENRDVVALADALWPLLAELGQAGQQGDI
;
A
#
# COMPACT_ATOMS: atom_id res chain seq x y z
N VAL A 1 -29.02 1.00 -0.22
CA VAL A 1 -29.34 2.15 -1.08
C VAL A 1 -28.11 3.05 -1.09
N ALA A 2 -27.49 3.24 -2.25
CA ALA A 2 -26.36 4.15 -2.40
C ALA A 2 -26.84 5.60 -2.30
N GLY A 3 -26.23 6.39 -1.40
CA GLY A 3 -26.47 7.81 -1.26
C GLY A 3 -25.24 8.62 -1.65
N ARG A 4 -25.42 9.83 -2.20
CA ARG A 4 -24.33 10.79 -2.41
C ARG A 4 -24.41 11.87 -1.34
N VAL A 5 -23.32 12.10 -0.62
CA VAL A 5 -23.15 13.23 0.30
C VAL A 5 -21.92 14.01 -0.16
N GLY A 6 -22.11 15.25 -0.60
CA GLY A 6 -21.01 16.11 -1.06
C GLY A 6 -20.17 15.58 -2.20
N GLY A 7 -20.78 14.86 -3.19
CA GLY A 7 -20.07 14.25 -4.31
C GLY A 7 -19.48 12.86 -4.05
N THR A 8 -19.56 12.39 -2.81
CA THR A 8 -19.02 11.09 -2.36
C THR A 8 -20.03 9.98 -2.60
N LEU A 9 -19.60 8.88 -3.24
CA LEU A 9 -20.40 7.66 -3.34
C LEU A 9 -20.22 6.82 -2.07
N VAL A 10 -21.31 6.45 -1.41
CA VAL A 10 -21.28 5.67 -0.16
C VAL A 10 -22.30 4.56 -0.23
N GLN A 11 -21.89 3.32 -0.02
CA GLN A 11 -22.75 2.16 0.14
C GLN A 11 -22.61 1.58 1.55
N GLY A 12 -23.72 1.12 2.15
CA GLY A 12 -23.72 0.37 3.40
C GLY A 12 -23.08 1.11 4.58
N GLY A 13 -22.45 0.40 5.48
CA GLY A 13 -21.93 0.79 6.79
C GLY A 13 -20.99 2.01 6.92
N TRP A 14 -20.93 2.92 5.95
CA TRP A 14 -20.09 4.10 5.99
C TRP A 14 -20.36 5.03 7.19
N PRO A 15 -21.62 5.42 7.51
CA PRO A 15 -21.88 6.22 8.71
C PRO A 15 -21.37 5.53 9.98
N ALA A 16 -21.60 4.23 10.08
CA ALA A 16 -21.12 3.43 11.20
C ALA A 16 -19.58 3.32 11.25
N PHE A 17 -18.89 3.37 10.14
CA PHE A 17 -17.42 3.51 10.11
C PHE A 17 -16.98 4.82 10.73
N GLN A 18 -17.60 5.95 10.32
CA GLN A 18 -17.28 7.27 10.85
C GLN A 18 -17.57 7.36 12.35
N ASP A 19 -18.74 6.86 12.79
CA ASP A 19 -19.13 6.85 14.20
C ASP A 19 -18.14 6.03 15.06
N ARG A 20 -17.72 4.85 14.55
CA ARG A 20 -16.71 4.02 15.23
C ARG A 20 -15.35 4.72 15.31
N LEU A 21 -14.92 5.36 14.24
CA LEU A 21 -13.63 6.06 14.20
C LEU A 21 -13.62 7.26 15.17
N MET A 22 -14.71 8.05 15.20
CA MET A 22 -14.89 9.13 16.16
C MET A 22 -14.99 8.63 17.60
N GLY A 23 -15.75 7.56 17.83
CA GLY A 23 -15.89 6.92 19.14
C GLY A 23 -14.58 6.34 19.68
N ALA A 24 -13.67 5.90 18.79
CA ALA A 24 -12.32 5.46 19.13
C ALA A 24 -11.35 6.63 19.39
N GLY A 25 -11.79 7.87 19.17
CA GLY A 25 -10.99 9.09 19.43
C GLY A 25 -9.85 9.29 18.43
N PHE A 26 -9.95 8.78 17.20
CA PHE A 26 -8.97 9.07 16.17
C PHE A 26 -9.08 10.54 15.71
N PRO A 27 -8.05 11.37 15.93
CA PRO A 27 -8.14 12.80 15.70
C PRO A 27 -7.84 13.22 14.26
N GLY A 28 -7.34 12.28 13.45
CA GLY A 28 -6.79 12.57 12.14
C GLY A 28 -7.82 12.60 11.01
N GLN A 29 -7.31 12.81 9.80
CA GLN A 29 -8.05 12.71 8.55
C GLN A 29 -7.86 11.31 7.93
N VAL A 30 -8.88 10.84 7.21
CA VAL A 30 -8.87 9.56 6.49
C VAL A 30 -9.30 9.80 5.05
N GLY A 31 -8.51 9.27 4.10
CA GLY A 31 -8.94 9.02 2.73
C GLY A 31 -9.22 7.52 2.58
N LEU A 32 -10.40 7.15 2.10
CA LEU A 32 -10.79 5.76 1.93
C LEU A 32 -11.43 5.54 0.56
N ARG A 33 -10.93 4.56 -0.16
CA ARG A 33 -11.62 4.02 -1.33
C ARG A 33 -11.71 2.51 -1.23
N ILE A 34 -12.90 1.98 -1.50
CA ILE A 34 -13.16 0.55 -1.61
C ILE A 34 -13.89 0.32 -2.94
N CYS A 35 -13.37 -0.58 -3.75
CA CYS A 35 -14.02 -1.03 -4.98
C CYS A 35 -13.92 -2.55 -5.14
N THR A 36 -14.66 -3.10 -6.06
CA THR A 36 -14.53 -4.50 -6.50
C THR A 36 -13.39 -4.64 -7.51
N LEU A 37 -13.03 -5.88 -7.86
CA LEU A 37 -11.98 -6.14 -8.87
C LEU A 37 -12.35 -5.63 -10.28
N ASP A 38 -13.64 -5.53 -10.59
CA ASP A 38 -14.12 -4.95 -11.85
C ASP A 38 -14.17 -3.41 -11.84
N GLY A 39 -13.77 -2.78 -10.73
CA GLY A 39 -13.70 -1.33 -10.57
C GLY A 39 -15.00 -0.69 -10.08
N THR A 40 -16.06 -1.45 -9.78
CA THR A 40 -17.28 -0.89 -9.20
C THR A 40 -16.97 -0.24 -7.85
N GLU A 41 -17.16 1.07 -7.76
CA GLU A 41 -16.88 1.86 -6.56
C GLU A 41 -17.97 1.62 -5.50
N LEU A 42 -17.56 1.18 -4.31
CA LEU A 42 -18.44 0.89 -3.18
C LEU A 42 -18.38 2.00 -2.12
N VAL A 43 -17.19 2.51 -1.86
CA VAL A 43 -16.93 3.64 -0.95
C VAL A 43 -15.88 4.54 -1.58
N SER A 44 -16.14 5.86 -1.54
CA SER A 44 -15.23 6.90 -1.96
C SER A 44 -15.37 8.08 -1.02
N TRP A 45 -14.38 8.24 -0.14
CA TRP A 45 -14.32 9.34 0.83
C TRP A 45 -12.94 9.97 0.80
N GLN A 46 -12.86 11.25 0.46
CA GLN A 46 -11.58 11.93 0.28
C GLN A 46 -10.58 11.11 -0.55
N ALA A 47 -11.10 10.33 -1.53
CA ALA A 47 -10.31 9.37 -2.28
C ALA A 47 -9.28 10.04 -3.18
N ASP A 48 -9.51 11.28 -3.58
CA ASP A 48 -8.63 12.11 -4.41
C ASP A 48 -7.76 13.07 -3.58
N GLU A 49 -7.95 13.08 -2.25
CA GLU A 49 -7.11 13.87 -1.35
C GLU A 49 -5.69 13.31 -1.32
N VAL A 50 -4.71 14.20 -1.39
CA VAL A 50 -3.30 13.84 -1.41
C VAL A 50 -2.79 13.62 0.02
N PHE A 51 -2.21 12.46 0.27
CA PHE A 51 -1.57 12.07 1.52
C PHE A 51 -0.07 11.84 1.31
N PRO A 52 0.78 11.98 2.35
CA PRO A 52 2.14 11.46 2.31
C PRO A 52 2.09 9.96 1.97
N ALA A 53 2.80 9.51 0.95
CA ALA A 53 2.67 8.12 0.51
C ALA A 53 3.18 7.10 1.52
N ALA A 54 4.09 7.49 2.40
CA ALA A 54 4.81 6.55 3.27
C ALA A 54 5.28 5.33 2.45
N SER A 55 5.20 4.13 3.01
CA SER A 55 5.60 2.90 2.30
C SER A 55 4.58 2.37 1.29
N THR A 56 3.41 2.98 1.13
CA THR A 56 2.48 2.56 0.07
C THR A 56 2.99 2.92 -1.33
N ILE A 57 3.94 3.86 -1.47
CA ILE A 57 4.65 4.13 -2.73
C ILE A 57 5.35 2.88 -3.31
N LYS A 58 5.62 1.87 -2.47
CA LYS A 58 6.29 0.63 -2.87
C LYS A 58 5.41 -0.27 -3.75
N VAL A 59 4.08 -0.07 -3.72
CA VAL A 59 3.16 -0.83 -4.59
C VAL A 59 3.35 -0.47 -6.07
N PRO A 60 3.25 0.78 -6.49
CA PRO A 60 3.54 1.14 -7.88
C PRO A 60 5.00 0.87 -8.27
N LEU A 61 5.97 1.00 -7.35
CA LEU A 61 7.36 0.63 -7.61
C LEU A 61 7.52 -0.86 -7.90
N LEU A 62 6.82 -1.74 -7.16
CA LEU A 62 6.81 -3.19 -7.41
C LEU A 62 6.27 -3.50 -8.81
N VAL A 63 5.14 -2.90 -9.18
CA VAL A 63 4.52 -3.12 -10.50
C VAL A 63 5.46 -2.67 -11.61
N LEU A 64 6.00 -1.46 -11.53
CA LEU A 64 6.92 -0.95 -12.55
C LEU A 64 8.21 -1.80 -12.64
N ALA A 65 8.79 -2.21 -11.49
CA ALA A 65 9.97 -3.08 -11.49
C ALA A 65 9.70 -4.41 -12.18
N LEU A 66 8.53 -5.01 -11.97
CA LEU A 66 8.13 -6.24 -12.64
C LEU A 66 7.84 -6.03 -14.14
N GLN A 67 7.34 -4.87 -14.56
CA GLN A 67 7.27 -4.51 -15.99
C GLN A 67 8.66 -4.39 -16.61
N GLN A 68 9.63 -3.80 -15.89
CA GLN A 68 11.02 -3.74 -16.36
C GLN A 68 11.64 -5.16 -16.45
N ALA A 69 11.29 -6.05 -15.51
CA ALA A 69 11.70 -7.44 -15.55
C ALA A 69 11.12 -8.17 -16.76
N GLN A 70 9.83 -8.03 -17.01
CA GLN A 70 9.13 -8.59 -18.17
C GLN A 70 9.73 -8.09 -19.49
N ALA A 71 10.20 -6.85 -19.54
CA ALA A 71 10.87 -6.27 -20.69
C ALA A 71 12.38 -6.60 -20.79
N GLY A 72 12.89 -7.46 -19.90
CA GLY A 72 14.30 -7.89 -19.88
C GLY A 72 15.29 -6.82 -19.37
N ARG A 73 14.80 -5.69 -18.84
CA ARG A 73 15.65 -4.59 -18.34
C ARG A 73 16.03 -4.73 -16.87
N LEU A 74 15.27 -5.51 -16.09
CA LEU A 74 15.56 -5.82 -14.68
C LEU A 74 15.52 -7.36 -14.50
N PRO A 75 16.63 -8.08 -14.67
CA PRO A 75 16.61 -9.54 -14.59
C PRO A 75 16.36 -10.00 -13.15
N LEU A 76 15.19 -10.60 -12.86
CA LEU A 76 14.77 -10.97 -11.50
C LEU A 76 15.78 -11.85 -10.77
N HIS A 77 16.43 -12.78 -11.47
CA HIS A 77 17.45 -13.68 -10.93
C HIS A 77 18.87 -13.10 -11.03
N GLY A 78 19.03 -11.94 -11.70
CA GLY A 78 20.28 -11.19 -11.73
C GLY A 78 20.62 -10.64 -10.35
N ARG A 79 21.92 -10.65 -10.02
CA ARG A 79 22.37 -10.14 -8.71
C ARG A 79 22.71 -8.68 -8.78
N VAL A 80 22.34 -7.97 -7.72
CA VAL A 80 22.73 -6.60 -7.44
C VAL A 80 23.43 -6.55 -6.09
N THR A 81 24.52 -5.80 -6.01
CA THR A 81 25.30 -5.65 -4.77
C THR A 81 24.84 -4.41 -4.02
N MET A 82 24.41 -4.60 -2.78
CA MET A 82 24.10 -3.50 -1.87
C MET A 82 25.39 -2.74 -1.53
N THR A 83 25.35 -1.44 -1.73
CA THR A 83 26.47 -0.53 -1.38
C THR A 83 26.18 0.23 -0.08
N ALA A 84 27.19 0.88 0.48
CA ALA A 84 27.00 1.74 1.64
C ALA A 84 26.05 2.93 1.36
N ARG A 85 25.94 3.37 0.11
CA ARG A 85 25.06 4.47 -0.32
C ARG A 85 23.58 4.07 -0.41
N ASP A 86 23.28 2.78 -0.48
CA ASP A 86 21.90 2.29 -0.54
C ASP A 86 21.25 2.24 0.84
N ARG A 87 22.06 2.20 1.90
CA ARG A 87 21.59 2.04 3.29
C ARG A 87 20.69 3.21 3.69
N ALA A 88 19.51 2.87 4.17
CA ALA A 88 18.50 3.82 4.64
C ALA A 88 17.95 3.33 5.97
N GLY A 89 17.76 4.23 6.91
CA GLY A 89 17.17 3.92 8.21
C GLY A 89 15.67 3.59 8.14
N GLY A 90 15.08 3.34 9.30
CA GLY A 90 13.68 2.98 9.44
C GLY A 90 13.42 1.51 9.18
N ALA A 91 12.29 1.19 8.52
CA ALA A 91 11.85 -0.19 8.33
C ALA A 91 12.80 -1.04 7.46
N GLY A 92 12.84 -2.32 7.75
CA GLY A 92 13.61 -3.33 7.03
C GLY A 92 14.80 -3.85 7.82
N VAL A 93 15.60 -4.69 7.19
CA VAL A 93 16.74 -5.38 7.81
C VAL A 93 18.06 -5.15 7.09
N LEU A 94 18.04 -4.71 5.82
CA LEU A 94 19.26 -4.57 5.02
C LEU A 94 20.21 -3.51 5.57
N HIS A 95 19.69 -2.48 6.22
CA HIS A 95 20.53 -1.44 6.82
C HIS A 95 21.35 -1.93 8.03
N GLU A 96 20.97 -3.06 8.63
CA GLU A 96 21.73 -3.72 9.71
C GLU A 96 22.88 -4.59 9.15
N LEU A 97 22.82 -4.96 7.87
CA LEU A 97 23.79 -5.82 7.23
C LEU A 97 24.93 -5.00 6.60
N GLY A 98 26.11 -5.61 6.47
CA GLY A 98 27.26 -4.98 5.86
C GLY A 98 27.09 -4.74 4.34
N PRO A 99 27.75 -3.71 3.77
CA PRO A 99 27.80 -3.52 2.33
C PRO A 99 28.55 -4.68 1.65
N GLY A 100 28.27 -4.90 0.36
CA GLY A 100 28.81 -6.02 -0.42
C GLY A 100 27.89 -7.23 -0.48
N LEU A 101 26.74 -7.22 0.23
CA LEU A 101 25.73 -8.27 0.11
C LEU A 101 25.16 -8.29 -1.30
N ALA A 102 25.24 -9.44 -1.97
CA ALA A 102 24.71 -9.63 -3.31
C ALA A 102 23.35 -10.35 -3.25
N LEU A 103 22.29 -9.66 -3.62
CA LEU A 103 20.90 -10.12 -3.64
C LEU A 103 20.43 -10.30 -5.08
N THR A 104 19.44 -11.17 -5.33
CA THR A 104 18.70 -11.13 -6.58
C THR A 104 17.73 -9.94 -6.58
N TRP A 105 17.35 -9.44 -7.76
CA TRP A 105 16.30 -8.41 -7.81
C TRP A 105 14.98 -8.91 -7.23
N GLN A 106 14.67 -10.20 -7.37
CA GLN A 106 13.50 -10.79 -6.71
C GLN A 106 13.58 -10.71 -5.17
N ASP A 107 14.77 -10.94 -4.59
CA ASP A 107 14.97 -10.78 -3.13
C ASP A 107 14.77 -9.32 -2.70
N VAL A 108 15.32 -8.39 -3.48
CA VAL A 108 15.16 -6.94 -3.22
C VAL A 108 13.69 -6.53 -3.26
N LEU A 109 12.94 -6.94 -4.29
CA LEU A 109 11.50 -6.66 -4.40
C LEU A 109 10.71 -7.32 -3.26
N THR A 110 11.10 -8.53 -2.86
CA THR A 110 10.49 -9.23 -1.74
C THR A 110 10.69 -8.47 -0.42
N LEU A 111 11.92 -8.08 -0.09
CA LEU A 111 12.23 -7.33 1.12
C LEU A 111 11.57 -5.95 1.14
N MET A 112 11.54 -5.26 -0.01
CA MET A 112 10.85 -3.97 -0.16
C MET A 112 9.40 -4.03 0.32
N ILE A 113 8.71 -5.14 0.07
CA ILE A 113 7.29 -5.31 0.43
C ILE A 113 7.12 -6.00 1.77
N VAL A 114 7.68 -7.21 1.95
CA VAL A 114 7.38 -8.12 3.06
C VAL A 114 7.72 -7.52 4.42
N VAL A 115 8.86 -6.88 4.55
CA VAL A 115 9.31 -6.17 5.77
C VAL A 115 9.45 -4.66 5.54
N SER A 116 8.89 -4.17 4.44
CA SER A 116 8.94 -2.73 4.12
C SER A 116 10.36 -2.15 4.06
N ASP A 117 11.36 -2.90 3.62
CA ASP A 117 12.77 -2.53 3.67
C ASP A 117 13.06 -1.26 2.85
N ASN A 118 13.54 -0.20 3.52
CA ASN A 118 13.82 1.09 2.88
C ASN A 118 15.11 1.06 2.06
N THR A 119 16.09 0.27 2.46
CA THR A 119 17.33 0.05 1.68
C THR A 119 16.99 -0.64 0.36
N ALA A 120 16.22 -1.74 0.41
CA ALA A 120 15.73 -2.41 -0.79
C ALA A 120 14.93 -1.44 -1.69
N THR A 121 14.07 -0.61 -1.09
CA THR A 121 13.31 0.40 -1.84
C THR A 121 14.21 1.39 -2.56
N ASN A 122 15.25 1.88 -1.89
CA ASN A 122 16.18 2.83 -2.48
C ASN A 122 17.02 2.21 -3.62
N MET A 123 17.35 0.91 -3.53
CA MET A 123 17.96 0.17 -4.64
C MET A 123 17.03 0.09 -5.85
N VAL A 124 15.73 -0.15 -5.62
CA VAL A 124 14.71 -0.17 -6.69
C VAL A 124 14.53 1.22 -7.31
N ILE A 125 14.43 2.27 -6.50
CA ILE A 125 14.32 3.66 -6.99
C ILE A 125 15.55 4.05 -7.82
N GLU A 126 16.74 3.65 -7.39
CA GLU A 126 17.98 3.89 -8.16
C GLU A 126 17.94 3.20 -9.52
N ALA A 127 17.50 1.93 -9.56
CA ALA A 127 17.44 1.17 -10.78
C ALA A 127 16.37 1.67 -11.77
N LEU A 128 15.24 2.15 -11.25
CA LEU A 128 14.12 2.64 -12.09
C LEU A 128 14.33 4.09 -12.51
N GLY A 129 14.88 4.94 -11.64
CA GLY A 129 14.97 6.39 -11.81
C GLY A 129 13.67 7.12 -11.44
N VAL A 130 13.78 8.22 -10.69
CA VAL A 130 12.63 9.01 -10.21
C VAL A 130 11.78 9.53 -11.36
N ASP A 131 12.41 10.07 -12.41
CA ASP A 131 11.70 10.64 -13.56
C ASP A 131 10.94 9.57 -14.34
N ALA A 132 11.54 8.39 -14.53
CA ALA A 132 10.89 7.28 -15.22
C ALA A 132 9.68 6.73 -14.42
N VAL A 133 9.79 6.67 -13.08
CA VAL A 133 8.66 6.32 -12.21
C VAL A 133 7.53 7.31 -12.39
N ASN A 134 7.81 8.61 -12.31
CA ASN A 134 6.78 9.65 -12.44
C ASN A 134 6.16 9.69 -13.85
N ALA A 135 6.96 9.48 -14.89
CA ALA A 135 6.45 9.37 -16.25
C ALA A 135 5.51 8.18 -16.42
N TRP A 136 5.85 7.04 -15.81
CA TRP A 136 4.99 5.85 -15.81
C TRP A 136 3.69 6.11 -15.03
N LEU A 137 3.76 6.70 -13.83
CA LEU A 137 2.57 7.05 -13.04
C LEU A 137 1.61 7.94 -13.85
N ALA A 138 2.13 8.97 -14.50
CA ALA A 138 1.34 9.86 -15.36
C ALA A 138 0.72 9.10 -16.55
N ALA A 139 1.47 8.22 -17.21
CA ALA A 139 0.98 7.41 -18.33
C ALA A 139 -0.13 6.44 -17.93
N GLN A 140 -0.15 5.98 -16.65
CA GLN A 140 -1.23 5.15 -16.11
C GLN A 140 -2.40 5.98 -15.54
N GLY A 141 -2.37 7.32 -15.63
CA GLY A 141 -3.40 8.19 -15.09
C GLY A 141 -3.37 8.35 -13.56
N LEU A 142 -2.30 7.94 -12.90
CA LEU A 142 -2.11 7.99 -11.45
C LEU A 142 -1.58 9.39 -11.04
N THR A 143 -2.37 10.41 -11.28
CA THR A 143 -1.92 11.82 -11.20
C THR A 143 -1.79 12.37 -9.78
N GLY A 144 -2.39 11.70 -8.80
CA GLY A 144 -2.26 12.05 -7.38
C GLY A 144 -1.05 11.39 -6.70
N THR A 145 -0.36 10.47 -7.40
CA THR A 145 0.81 9.78 -6.87
C THR A 145 2.09 10.34 -7.48
N ARG A 146 3.06 10.67 -6.63
CA ARG A 146 4.35 11.22 -7.04
C ARG A 146 5.48 10.67 -6.21
N LEU A 147 6.52 10.20 -6.88
CA LEU A 147 7.80 9.89 -6.27
C LEU A 147 8.69 11.14 -6.31
N VAL A 148 9.05 11.68 -5.14
CA VAL A 148 9.98 12.82 -5.02
C VAL A 148 11.42 12.35 -4.92
N GLY A 149 11.65 11.22 -4.26
CA GLY A 149 12.98 10.66 -4.13
C GLY A 149 13.07 9.45 -3.20
N LYS A 150 14.29 9.05 -2.92
CA LYS A 150 14.62 7.93 -2.05
C LYS A 150 14.12 8.15 -0.62
N LEU A 151 13.92 7.05 0.11
CA LEU A 151 13.34 7.04 1.45
C LEU A 151 14.42 7.20 2.53
N GLN A 152 14.08 7.90 3.62
CA GLN A 152 14.84 7.97 4.86
C GLN A 152 16.34 8.27 4.68
N LEU A 153 16.66 9.12 3.71
CA LEU A 153 18.02 9.59 3.51
C LEU A 153 18.36 10.73 4.47
N PRO A 154 19.60 10.76 4.99
CA PRO A 154 20.10 11.92 5.72
C PRO A 154 20.08 13.16 4.81
N PRO A 155 19.94 14.38 5.36
CA PRO A 155 19.79 15.62 4.58
C PRO A 155 20.83 15.82 3.47
N GLN A 156 22.06 15.37 3.69
CA GLN A 156 23.19 15.52 2.76
C GLN A 156 23.00 14.68 1.47
N LEU A 157 22.24 13.59 1.55
CA LEU A 157 21.98 12.69 0.43
C LEU A 157 20.61 12.92 -0.23
N GLN A 158 19.79 13.80 0.34
CA GLN A 158 18.50 14.18 -0.22
C GLN A 158 18.67 15.04 -1.48
N ASN A 159 17.77 14.85 -2.45
CA ASN A 159 17.70 15.74 -3.60
C ASN A 159 17.14 17.13 -3.21
N GLU A 160 17.17 18.07 -4.16
CA GLU A 160 16.75 19.45 -3.89
C GLU A 160 15.29 19.56 -3.48
N ALA A 161 14.38 18.82 -4.13
CA ALA A 161 12.95 18.82 -3.79
C ALA A 161 12.71 18.31 -2.35
N GLN A 162 13.39 17.24 -1.96
CA GLN A 162 13.32 16.72 -0.58
C GLN A 162 13.86 17.71 0.45
N ARG A 163 14.96 18.43 0.13
CA ARG A 163 15.50 19.48 1.02
C ARG A 163 14.54 20.67 1.16
N ARG A 164 13.75 20.98 0.14
CA ARG A 164 12.64 21.97 0.21
C ARG A 164 11.44 21.47 1.02
N GLY A 165 11.45 20.23 1.49
CA GLY A 165 10.35 19.65 2.27
C GLY A 165 9.31 18.88 1.46
N GLU A 166 9.50 18.73 0.13
CA GLU A 166 8.62 17.88 -0.67
C GLU A 166 8.75 16.40 -0.24
N ARG A 167 7.65 15.66 -0.30
CA ARG A 167 7.57 14.26 0.12
C ARG A 167 6.87 13.43 -0.95
N ASN A 168 7.18 12.13 -0.99
CA ASN A 168 6.43 11.16 -1.78
C ASN A 168 4.95 11.22 -1.39
N ALA A 169 4.08 11.27 -2.36
CA ALA A 169 2.65 11.50 -2.20
C ALA A 169 1.81 10.46 -2.93
N THR A 170 0.59 10.24 -2.47
CA THR A 170 -0.38 9.35 -3.12
C THR A 170 -1.81 9.71 -2.73
N THR A 171 -2.79 9.10 -3.42
CA THR A 171 -4.22 9.17 -3.10
C THR A 171 -4.79 7.76 -2.91
N ALA A 172 -5.92 7.65 -2.21
CA ALA A 172 -6.60 6.36 -2.07
C ALA A 172 -7.11 5.86 -3.42
N ARG A 173 -7.52 6.76 -4.31
CA ARG A 173 -7.91 6.41 -5.69
C ARG A 173 -6.77 5.77 -6.44
N ASP A 174 -5.61 6.40 -6.50
CA ASP A 174 -4.48 5.87 -7.26
C ASP A 174 -4.02 4.51 -6.71
N GLN A 175 -3.98 4.35 -5.39
CA GLN A 175 -3.60 3.08 -4.77
C GLN A 175 -4.57 1.94 -5.12
N THR A 176 -5.87 2.21 -5.12
CA THR A 176 -6.86 1.20 -5.54
C THR A 176 -6.77 0.90 -7.03
N GLU A 177 -6.51 1.88 -7.88
CA GLU A 177 -6.32 1.63 -9.32
C GLU A 177 -5.08 0.76 -9.60
N VAL A 178 -3.95 1.04 -8.94
CA VAL A 178 -2.74 0.20 -9.06
C VAL A 178 -3.03 -1.25 -8.66
N LEU A 179 -3.70 -1.45 -7.52
CA LEU A 179 -4.01 -2.80 -7.00
C LEU A 179 -5.05 -3.52 -7.87
N ARG A 180 -6.05 -2.80 -8.36
CA ARG A 180 -7.06 -3.34 -9.27
C ARG A 180 -6.43 -3.81 -10.58
N ALA A 181 -5.66 -2.94 -11.23
CA ALA A 181 -4.99 -3.25 -12.49
C ALA A 181 -3.99 -4.40 -12.33
N LEU A 182 -3.27 -4.45 -11.18
CA LEU A 182 -2.42 -5.57 -10.84
C LEU A 182 -3.21 -6.88 -10.75
N ALA A 183 -4.30 -6.89 -9.98
CA ALA A 183 -5.12 -8.09 -9.80
C ALA A 183 -5.80 -8.55 -11.08
N ALA A 184 -6.16 -7.63 -11.97
CA ALA A 184 -6.72 -7.91 -13.28
C ALA A 184 -5.68 -8.37 -14.32
N GLY A 185 -4.37 -8.30 -13.99
CA GLY A 185 -3.30 -8.64 -14.94
C GLY A 185 -3.19 -7.67 -16.11
N GLU A 186 -3.64 -6.42 -15.95
CA GLU A 186 -3.67 -5.44 -17.05
C GLU A 186 -2.25 -4.96 -17.44
N TRP A 187 -1.33 -4.97 -16.49
CA TRP A 187 0.01 -4.41 -16.68
C TRP A 187 1.14 -5.42 -16.67
N LEU A 188 0.87 -6.64 -16.23
CA LEU A 188 1.86 -7.69 -16.05
C LEU A 188 1.40 -9.00 -16.71
N ALA A 189 2.34 -9.78 -17.24
CA ALA A 189 2.10 -11.15 -17.64
C ALA A 189 1.69 -12.01 -16.43
N PRO A 190 0.97 -13.12 -16.64
CA PRO A 190 0.41 -13.93 -15.54
C PRO A 190 1.42 -14.33 -14.47
N GLU A 191 2.64 -14.72 -14.86
CA GLU A 191 3.70 -15.11 -13.92
C GLU A 191 4.18 -13.95 -13.05
N HIS A 192 4.29 -12.74 -13.61
CA HIS A 192 4.70 -11.54 -12.87
C HIS A 192 3.55 -11.00 -11.98
N THR A 193 2.31 -11.12 -12.45
CA THR A 193 1.12 -10.84 -11.63
C THR A 193 1.07 -11.76 -10.41
N ALA A 194 1.24 -13.08 -10.62
CA ALA A 194 1.26 -14.05 -9.55
C ALA A 194 2.41 -13.79 -8.55
N LEU A 195 3.59 -13.44 -9.05
CA LEU A 195 4.73 -13.08 -8.20
C LEU A 195 4.43 -11.83 -7.36
N ALA A 196 3.90 -10.76 -7.96
CA ALA A 196 3.54 -9.54 -7.23
C ALA A 196 2.52 -9.81 -6.12
N LEU A 197 1.45 -10.54 -6.43
CA LEU A 197 0.43 -10.91 -5.46
C LEU A 197 1.01 -11.78 -4.33
N SER A 198 1.83 -12.79 -4.66
CA SER A 198 2.52 -13.63 -3.68
C SER A 198 3.42 -12.81 -2.75
N ILE A 199 4.13 -11.81 -3.27
CA ILE A 199 4.97 -10.93 -2.45
C ILE A 199 4.10 -10.08 -1.50
N LEU A 200 3.00 -9.49 -1.99
CA LEU A 200 2.08 -8.70 -1.17
C LEU A 200 1.35 -9.56 -0.12
N GLU A 201 1.02 -10.82 -0.43
CA GLU A 201 0.42 -11.76 0.52
C GLU A 201 1.36 -12.15 1.68
N ARG A 202 2.67 -12.04 1.49
CA ARG A 202 3.67 -12.32 2.53
C ARG A 202 4.02 -11.12 3.39
N GLN A 203 3.34 -9.96 3.20
CA GLN A 203 3.49 -8.77 4.06
C GLN A 203 3.35 -9.17 5.54
N GLN A 204 4.32 -8.76 6.35
CA GLN A 204 4.33 -9.06 7.79
C GLN A 204 3.53 -8.05 8.62
N TYR A 205 3.41 -6.81 8.15
CA TYR A 205 2.69 -5.74 8.85
C TYR A 205 1.24 -5.64 8.35
N ARG A 206 0.36 -6.51 8.90
CA ARG A 206 -1.06 -6.62 8.52
C ARG A 206 -1.97 -5.99 9.58
N ASP A 207 -1.61 -4.81 10.04
CA ASP A 207 -2.15 -4.27 11.28
C ASP A 207 -3.44 -3.47 11.10
N ILE A 208 -3.89 -3.21 9.85
CA ILE A 208 -5.16 -2.53 9.58
C ILE A 208 -6.10 -3.43 8.78
N ILE A 209 -5.88 -3.68 7.48
CA ILE A 209 -6.78 -4.50 6.65
C ILE A 209 -6.84 -5.95 7.16
N GLY A 210 -5.69 -6.52 7.51
CA GLY A 210 -5.57 -7.91 7.97
C GLY A 210 -5.89 -8.14 9.44
N ARG A 211 -5.90 -7.09 10.27
CA ARG A 211 -5.94 -7.22 11.74
C ARG A 211 -7.16 -7.96 12.26
N ARG A 212 -8.35 -7.66 11.75
CA ARG A 212 -9.63 -8.19 12.21
C ARG A 212 -10.21 -9.25 11.29
N VAL A 213 -9.49 -9.64 10.25
CA VAL A 213 -9.89 -10.78 9.41
C VAL A 213 -9.99 -12.03 10.31
N PRO A 214 -11.12 -12.74 10.29
CA PRO A 214 -11.28 -13.97 11.08
C PRO A 214 -10.18 -14.98 10.77
N ARG A 215 -9.82 -15.76 11.78
CA ARG A 215 -8.87 -16.87 11.63
C ARG A 215 -9.60 -18.21 11.75
N ASP A 216 -9.07 -19.20 11.07
CA ASP A 216 -9.54 -20.58 11.19
C ASP A 216 -8.98 -21.26 12.45
N GLY A 217 -9.33 -22.54 12.64
CA GLY A 217 -8.86 -23.34 13.78
C GLY A 217 -7.35 -23.61 13.81
N GLN A 218 -6.62 -23.28 12.75
CA GLN A 218 -5.16 -23.39 12.65
C GLN A 218 -4.46 -22.04 12.84
N GLY A 219 -5.23 -20.96 13.03
CA GLY A 219 -4.72 -19.61 13.20
C GLY A 219 -4.45 -18.85 11.89
N GLU A 220 -4.74 -19.46 10.72
CA GLU A 220 -4.59 -18.83 9.43
C GLU A 220 -5.75 -17.88 9.13
N LEU A 221 -5.48 -16.81 8.36
CA LEU A 221 -6.52 -15.89 7.95
C LEU A 221 -7.57 -16.59 7.08
N ARG A 222 -8.85 -16.46 7.44
CA ARG A 222 -9.97 -17.04 6.69
C ARG A 222 -10.06 -16.51 5.26
N TYR A 223 -9.63 -15.27 5.05
CA TYR A 223 -9.59 -14.61 3.75
C TYR A 223 -8.17 -14.22 3.40
N ARG A 224 -7.76 -14.44 2.16
CA ARG A 224 -6.47 -13.98 1.66
C ARG A 224 -6.40 -12.46 1.72
N VAL A 225 -5.24 -11.94 2.11
CA VAL A 225 -4.93 -10.51 2.15
C VAL A 225 -3.59 -10.30 1.46
N ALA A 226 -3.58 -9.49 0.40
CA ALA A 226 -2.37 -9.00 -0.21
C ALA A 226 -2.31 -7.50 0.00
N SER A 227 -1.44 -7.01 0.90
CA SER A 227 -1.46 -5.61 1.29
C SER A 227 -0.07 -4.99 1.43
N LYS A 228 -0.06 -3.67 1.53
CA LYS A 228 1.12 -2.88 1.88
C LYS A 228 0.76 -1.80 2.87
N SER A 229 1.32 -1.90 4.07
CA SER A 229 1.24 -0.86 5.10
C SER A 229 2.13 0.35 4.78
N GLY A 230 1.81 1.49 5.38
CA GLY A 230 2.63 2.69 5.29
C GLY A 230 2.58 3.49 6.59
N GLU A 231 3.74 3.78 7.15
CA GLU A 231 3.85 4.45 8.44
C GLU A 231 4.82 5.62 8.40
N LEU A 232 4.41 6.73 9.02
CA LEU A 232 5.22 7.88 9.43
C LEU A 232 4.63 8.40 10.74
N LEU A 233 5.27 9.38 11.35
CA LEU A 233 4.70 10.04 12.53
C LEU A 233 3.32 10.61 12.21
N GLY A 234 2.29 10.15 12.92
CA GLY A 234 0.90 10.53 12.70
C GLY A 234 0.27 10.04 11.40
N VAL A 235 0.91 9.13 10.67
CA VAL A 235 0.44 8.55 9.41
C VAL A 235 0.36 7.03 9.55
N ARG A 236 -0.82 6.46 9.26
CA ARG A 236 -1.07 5.01 9.30
C ARG A 236 -1.90 4.64 8.07
N HIS A 237 -1.29 3.94 7.15
CA HIS A 237 -1.88 3.52 5.88
C HIS A 237 -1.93 2.00 5.79
N ASP A 238 -2.93 1.50 5.08
CA ASP A 238 -2.90 0.16 4.54
C ASP A 238 -3.69 0.12 3.22
N VAL A 239 -3.09 -0.47 2.20
CA VAL A 239 -3.68 -0.59 0.88
C VAL A 239 -3.55 -2.04 0.41
N GLY A 240 -4.60 -2.62 -0.15
CA GLY A 240 -4.54 -4.05 -0.46
C GLY A 240 -5.76 -4.63 -1.13
N LEU A 241 -5.66 -5.91 -1.37
CA LEU A 241 -6.69 -6.81 -1.89
C LEU A 241 -7.15 -7.73 -0.76
N LEU A 242 -8.44 -7.90 -0.63
CA LEU A 242 -9.08 -8.79 0.34
C LEU A 242 -10.04 -9.73 -0.40
N TRP A 243 -9.73 -11.04 -0.39
CA TRP A 243 -10.54 -12.06 -1.07
C TRP A 243 -11.65 -12.61 -0.15
N THR A 244 -12.61 -11.77 0.18
CA THR A 244 -13.92 -12.15 0.72
C THR A 244 -14.77 -12.80 -0.39
N PRO A 245 -15.99 -13.35 -0.11
CA PRO A 245 -16.87 -13.89 -1.15
C PRO A 245 -17.08 -12.91 -2.31
N ARG A 246 -17.17 -11.62 -2.03
CA ARG A 246 -17.03 -10.52 -3.00
C ARG A 246 -15.66 -9.88 -2.81
N PRO A 247 -14.68 -10.13 -3.69
CA PRO A 247 -13.33 -9.58 -3.52
C PRO A 247 -13.32 -8.06 -3.53
N LEU A 248 -12.51 -7.46 -2.65
CA LEU A 248 -12.42 -6.03 -2.45
C LEU A 248 -11.00 -5.53 -2.72
N VAL A 249 -10.92 -4.35 -3.32
CA VAL A 249 -9.70 -3.53 -3.40
C VAL A 249 -9.89 -2.37 -2.43
N VAL A 250 -8.94 -2.19 -1.52
CA VAL A 250 -9.06 -1.28 -0.38
C VAL A 250 -7.85 -0.36 -0.33
N ALA A 251 -8.06 0.93 -0.18
CA ALA A 251 -7.01 1.86 0.20
C ALA A 251 -7.51 2.76 1.34
N LEU A 252 -6.92 2.59 2.51
CA LEU A 252 -7.12 3.46 3.67
C LEU A 252 -5.84 4.23 3.91
N LEU A 253 -5.91 5.54 3.76
CA LEU A 253 -4.84 6.49 4.03
C LEU A 253 -5.25 7.38 5.21
N SER A 254 -4.29 7.75 6.06
CA SER A 254 -4.58 8.63 7.18
C SER A 254 -3.44 9.63 7.45
N ARG A 255 -3.75 10.73 8.10
CA ARG A 255 -2.78 11.70 8.63
C ARG A 255 -3.33 12.36 9.89
N GLY A 256 -2.44 12.89 10.72
CA GLY A 256 -2.82 13.60 11.95
C GLY A 256 -3.19 12.67 13.10
N GLY A 257 -2.77 11.42 13.08
CA GLY A 257 -2.86 10.51 14.22
C GLY A 257 -2.07 11.01 15.42
N ALA A 258 -2.45 10.60 16.62
CA ALA A 258 -1.91 11.10 17.87
C ALA A 258 -0.94 10.14 18.57
N ASP A 259 -0.98 8.85 18.26
CA ASP A 259 -0.08 7.87 18.90
C ASP A 259 1.26 7.80 18.14
N PRO A 260 2.39 8.22 18.75
CA PRO A 260 3.68 8.23 18.08
C PRO A 260 4.35 6.85 18.01
N ARG A 261 3.82 5.82 18.66
CA ARG A 261 4.47 4.51 18.78
C ARG A 261 4.48 3.78 17.43
N GLU A 262 5.62 3.21 17.10
CA GLU A 262 5.75 2.24 15.99
C GLU A 262 5.53 0.82 16.57
N HIS A 263 4.27 0.45 16.75
CA HIS A 263 3.89 -0.81 17.38
C HIS A 263 2.53 -1.30 16.85
N PRO A 264 2.29 -2.60 16.69
CA PRO A 264 0.98 -3.13 16.28
C PRO A 264 -0.19 -2.71 17.17
N GLU A 265 0.05 -2.42 18.46
CA GLU A 265 -0.93 -1.89 19.42
C GLU A 265 -0.94 -0.35 19.47
N ASN A 266 -0.47 0.33 18.43
CA ASN A 266 -0.66 1.75 18.26
C ASN A 266 -2.16 2.07 18.22
N ARG A 267 -2.61 3.04 19.03
CA ARG A 267 -4.04 3.34 19.19
C ARG A 267 -4.70 3.80 17.89
N ASP A 268 -3.96 4.52 17.06
CA ASP A 268 -4.48 4.97 15.76
C ASP A 268 -4.67 3.77 14.81
N VAL A 269 -3.71 2.83 14.78
CA VAL A 269 -3.80 1.58 14.00
C VAL A 269 -4.98 0.74 14.46
N VAL A 270 -5.15 0.56 15.76
CA VAL A 270 -6.27 -0.21 16.33
C VAL A 270 -7.60 0.43 15.99
N ALA A 271 -7.73 1.75 16.17
CA ALA A 271 -8.95 2.50 15.87
C ALA A 271 -9.35 2.37 14.39
N LEU A 272 -8.38 2.53 13.49
CA LEU A 272 -8.59 2.40 12.04
C LEU A 272 -9.01 0.97 11.66
N ALA A 273 -8.35 -0.05 12.21
CA ALA A 273 -8.67 -1.46 11.94
C ALA A 273 -10.05 -1.84 12.47
N ASP A 274 -10.40 -1.42 13.69
CA ASP A 274 -11.68 -1.72 14.34
C ASP A 274 -12.86 -1.02 13.65
N ALA A 275 -12.63 0.18 13.13
CA ALA A 275 -13.64 0.88 12.34
C ALA A 275 -13.80 0.26 10.94
N LEU A 276 -12.68 -0.15 10.31
CA LEU A 276 -12.67 -0.62 8.93
C LEU A 276 -13.27 -2.02 8.75
N TRP A 277 -12.94 -2.96 9.65
CA TRP A 277 -13.31 -4.36 9.47
C TRP A 277 -14.82 -4.60 9.30
N PRO A 278 -15.73 -4.05 10.13
CA PRO A 278 -17.17 -4.25 9.94
C PRO A 278 -17.68 -3.79 8.58
N LEU A 279 -17.11 -2.69 8.04
CA LEU A 279 -17.41 -2.20 6.69
C LEU A 279 -16.95 -3.18 5.62
N LEU A 280 -15.71 -3.70 5.73
CA LEU A 280 -15.18 -4.69 4.79
C LEU A 280 -15.98 -6.00 4.85
N ALA A 281 -16.37 -6.44 6.03
CA ALA A 281 -17.16 -7.66 6.22
C ALA A 281 -18.54 -7.54 5.57
N GLU A 282 -19.22 -6.40 5.73
CA GLU A 282 -20.52 -6.13 5.09
C GLU A 282 -20.38 -6.08 3.55
N LEU A 283 -19.46 -5.28 3.03
CA LEU A 283 -19.26 -5.11 1.60
C LEU A 283 -18.77 -6.38 0.92
N GLY A 284 -17.95 -7.16 1.61
CA GLY A 284 -17.41 -8.42 1.09
C GLY A 284 -18.41 -9.57 1.02
N GLN A 285 -19.57 -9.47 1.67
CA GLN A 285 -20.62 -10.49 1.64
C GLN A 285 -21.79 -10.17 0.70
N ALA A 286 -21.90 -8.95 0.23
CA ALA A 286 -23.05 -8.48 -0.57
C ALA A 286 -23.21 -9.14 -1.96
N GLY A 287 -22.44 -10.19 -2.28
CA GLY A 287 -22.56 -10.96 -3.52
C GLY A 287 -23.45 -12.21 -3.45
N GLN A 288 -23.94 -12.61 -2.26
CA GLN A 288 -24.71 -13.84 -2.09
C GLN A 288 -26.25 -13.65 -2.09
N GLN A 289 -26.77 -12.43 -2.25
CA GLN A 289 -28.22 -12.16 -2.21
C GLN A 289 -28.88 -12.00 -3.58
N GLY A 290 -28.28 -12.49 -4.64
CA GLY A 290 -28.75 -12.30 -6.01
C GLY A 290 -29.15 -13.56 -6.80
N ASP A 291 -29.45 -14.68 -6.14
CA ASP A 291 -30.07 -15.85 -6.80
C ASP A 291 -31.01 -16.60 -5.81
N ILE A 292 -32.24 -16.12 -5.69
CA ILE A 292 -33.40 -16.91 -5.31
C ILE A 292 -34.55 -16.49 -6.25
#